data_444dd17a52d84e20562527f4296ceffd
#
_entry.id   444dd17a52d84e20562527f4296ceffd
#
_cell.length_a   1.000
_cell.length_b   1.000
_cell.length_c   1.000
_cell.angle_alpha   90.00
_cell.angle_beta   90.00
_cell.angle_gamma   90.00
#
_symmetry.space_group_name_H-M   'P 1'
#
loop_
_entity.id
_entity.type
_entity.pdbx_description
1 polymer ?
#
loop_
_entity_poly.entity_id
_entity_poly.type
_entity_poly.pdbx_seq_one_letter_code
_entity_poly.pdbx_strand_id
1 'polypeptide(L)'
;MLKVVENAVPVACWACSVAHNESTLFCPDCSKIQPPTTGDYFSVFGLEHRLNIDLPALEQEFHRLSRRLHPDRFARASENEKDWSLADTALLNDAYRTLKDPLRRTEYLLKLQGA
;
A
#
# COMPACT_ATOMS: atom_id res chain seq x y z
N MET A 1 -1.05 -22.18 -10.17
CA MET A 1 -1.26 -21.68 -9.82
C MET A 1 -1.11 -20.91 -9.34
N LEU A 2 -1.30 -20.58 -9.23
CA LEU A 2 -1.26 -19.78 -8.79
C LEU A 2 -1.01 -19.38 -7.86
N LYS A 3 -0.57 -18.90 -7.82
CA LYS A 3 -0.35 -18.45 -6.93
C LYS A 3 -1.01 -17.58 -6.45
N VAL A 4 -1.47 -17.85 -6.29
CA VAL A 4 -2.31 -17.05 -5.73
C VAL A 4 -1.77 -16.40 -4.64
N VAL A 5 -1.98 -15.19 -4.53
CA VAL A 5 -1.53 -14.50 -3.43
C VAL A 5 -2.44 -14.80 -2.34
N GLU A 6 -2.01 -15.63 -1.47
CA GLU A 6 -2.85 -16.08 -0.44
C GLU A 6 -3.30 -15.01 0.47
N ASN A 7 -2.52 -13.93 0.58
CA ASN A 7 -2.85 -12.85 1.48
C ASN A 7 -3.73 -11.80 0.83
N ALA A 8 -4.03 -11.95 -0.43
CA ALA A 8 -4.86 -10.99 -1.11
C ALA A 8 -6.31 -11.25 -0.74
N VAL A 9 -6.91 -10.30 -0.05
CA VAL A 9 -8.31 -10.38 0.33
C VAL A 9 -9.07 -9.40 -0.53
N PRO A 10 -10.02 -9.86 -1.35
CA PRO A 10 -10.76 -8.94 -2.19
C PRO A 10 -11.71 -8.10 -1.35
N VAL A 11 -11.77 -6.82 -1.65
CA VAL A 11 -12.70 -5.90 -1.02
C VAL A 11 -13.39 -5.11 -2.13
N ALA A 12 -14.57 -4.62 -1.84
CA ALA A 12 -15.30 -3.81 -2.80
C ALA A 12 -14.92 -2.35 -2.62
N CYS A 13 -14.67 -1.67 -3.72
CA CYS A 13 -14.41 -0.24 -3.66
C CYS A 13 -15.64 0.48 -3.11
N TRP A 14 -15.42 1.40 -2.18
CA TRP A 14 -16.53 2.11 -1.56
C TRP A 14 -17.26 3.01 -2.54
N ALA A 15 -16.59 3.41 -3.63
CA ALA A 15 -17.17 4.36 -4.58
C ALA A 15 -17.78 3.68 -5.80
N CYS A 16 -17.17 2.63 -6.32
CA CYS A 16 -17.67 2.00 -7.55
C CYS A 16 -18.01 0.53 -7.40
N SER A 17 -17.74 -0.05 -6.23
CA SER A 17 -18.09 -1.43 -5.89
C SER A 17 -17.29 -2.49 -6.61
N VAL A 18 -16.30 -2.11 -7.43
CA VAL A 18 -15.47 -3.09 -8.10
C VAL A 18 -14.55 -3.75 -7.07
N ALA A 19 -14.40 -5.07 -7.16
CA ALA A 19 -13.54 -5.79 -6.23
C ALA A 19 -12.07 -5.53 -6.56
N HIS A 20 -11.26 -5.35 -5.52
CA HIS A 20 -9.82 -5.16 -5.69
C HIS A 20 -9.12 -5.69 -4.44
N ASN A 21 -7.80 -5.76 -4.51
CA ASN A 21 -6.99 -6.22 -3.40
C ASN A 21 -7.06 -5.20 -2.25
N GLU A 22 -7.19 -5.69 -1.02
CA GLU A 22 -7.33 -4.78 0.12
C GLU A 22 -6.11 -3.91 0.34
N SER A 23 -4.95 -4.28 -0.19
CA SER A 23 -3.73 -3.49 -0.05
C SER A 23 -3.64 -2.34 -1.04
N THR A 24 -4.59 -2.23 -1.95
CA THR A 24 -4.60 -1.20 -2.96
C THR A 24 -4.98 0.13 -2.33
N LEU A 25 -4.14 1.15 -2.52
CA LEU A 25 -4.41 2.47 -1.96
C LEU A 25 -5.39 3.28 -2.81
N PHE A 26 -5.47 2.98 -4.08
CA PHE A 26 -6.40 3.62 -5.00
C PHE A 26 -7.09 2.56 -5.83
N CYS A 27 -8.39 2.69 -6.01
CA CYS A 27 -9.13 1.73 -6.81
C CYS A 27 -8.59 1.70 -8.23
N PRO A 28 -8.26 0.51 -8.78
CA PRO A 28 -7.74 0.46 -10.14
C PRO A 28 -8.77 0.82 -11.19
N ASP A 29 -10.05 0.81 -10.85
CA ASP A 29 -11.10 1.09 -11.80
C ASP A 29 -11.53 2.56 -11.78
N CYS A 30 -11.84 3.11 -10.60
CA CYS A 30 -12.34 4.48 -10.52
C CYS A 30 -11.31 5.47 -9.95
N SER A 31 -10.16 5.00 -9.54
CA SER A 31 -9.05 5.82 -9.03
C SER A 31 -9.33 6.52 -7.70
N LYS A 32 -10.42 6.22 -7.03
CA LYS A 32 -10.69 6.81 -5.73
C LYS A 32 -9.81 6.22 -4.65
N ILE A 33 -9.41 7.07 -3.70
CA ILE A 33 -8.59 6.64 -2.58
C ILE A 33 -9.35 5.60 -1.76
N GLN A 34 -8.61 4.64 -1.19
CA GLN A 34 -9.21 3.58 -0.39
C GLN A 34 -8.78 3.72 1.06
N PRO A 35 -9.55 3.14 2.00
CA PRO A 35 -9.15 3.17 3.42
C PRO A 35 -7.80 2.50 3.62
N PRO A 36 -7.11 2.81 4.73
CA PRO A 36 -5.83 2.15 5.01
C PRO A 36 -6.03 0.65 5.16
N THR A 37 -5.06 -0.10 4.65
CA THR A 37 -5.13 -1.55 4.64
C THR A 37 -4.50 -2.13 5.90
N THR A 38 -4.93 -3.34 6.24
CA THR A 38 -4.26 -4.12 7.26
C THR A 38 -3.27 -5.11 6.63
N GLY A 39 -3.06 -5.04 5.34
CA GLY A 39 -2.09 -5.87 4.65
C GLY A 39 -0.67 -5.47 4.99
N ASP A 40 0.27 -6.23 4.46
CA ASP A 40 1.66 -5.99 4.80
C ASP A 40 2.28 -4.92 3.91
N TYR A 41 3.50 -4.48 4.30
CA TYR A 41 4.20 -3.40 3.61
C TYR A 41 4.59 -3.77 2.18
N PHE A 42 4.93 -5.04 1.94
CA PHE A 42 5.26 -5.46 0.57
C PHE A 42 4.06 -5.28 -0.35
N SER A 43 2.88 -5.62 0.15
CA SER A 43 1.65 -5.51 -0.63
C SER A 43 1.31 -4.07 -0.98
N VAL A 44 1.64 -3.12 -0.10
CA VAL A 44 1.38 -1.71 -0.35
C VAL A 44 2.07 -1.26 -1.64
N PHE A 45 3.26 -1.81 -1.91
CA PHE A 45 4.01 -1.48 -3.11
C PHE A 45 3.83 -2.51 -4.23
N GLY A 46 2.94 -3.48 -4.05
CA GLY A 46 2.73 -4.51 -5.05
C GLY A 46 3.89 -5.47 -5.20
N LEU A 47 4.64 -5.68 -4.13
CA LEU A 47 5.81 -6.53 -4.16
C LEU A 47 5.54 -7.87 -3.52
N GLU A 48 6.29 -8.89 -3.97
CA GLU A 48 6.29 -10.17 -3.32
C GLU A 48 7.14 -10.12 -2.06
N HIS A 49 6.90 -11.07 -1.16
CA HIS A 49 7.69 -11.17 0.06
C HIS A 49 9.07 -11.71 -0.27
N ARG A 50 10.06 -10.85 -0.40
CA ARG A 50 11.42 -11.27 -0.70
C ARG A 50 12.42 -10.24 -0.18
N LEU A 51 13.63 -10.71 0.10
CA LEU A 51 14.69 -9.83 0.57
C LEU A 51 15.27 -8.98 -0.54
N ASN A 52 15.29 -9.52 -1.75
CA ASN A 52 15.94 -8.88 -2.87
C ASN A 52 14.92 -8.06 -3.61
N ILE A 53 14.94 -6.76 -3.45
CA ILE A 53 13.99 -5.87 -4.14
C ILE A 53 14.75 -4.79 -4.87
N ASP A 54 14.11 -4.24 -5.88
CA ASP A 54 14.69 -3.17 -6.70
C ASP A 54 14.47 -1.85 -5.97
N LEU A 55 15.51 -1.36 -5.28
CA LEU A 55 15.38 -0.14 -4.48
C LEU A 55 15.06 1.09 -5.30
N PRO A 56 15.68 1.33 -6.47
CA PRO A 56 15.26 2.46 -7.28
C PRO A 56 13.80 2.40 -7.70
N ALA A 57 13.29 1.23 -8.02
CA ALA A 57 11.88 1.08 -8.37
C ALA A 57 11.00 1.35 -7.17
N LEU A 58 11.40 0.90 -5.99
CA LEU A 58 10.67 1.16 -4.76
C LEU A 58 10.58 2.66 -4.49
N GLU A 59 11.68 3.36 -4.68
CA GLU A 59 11.71 4.79 -4.45
C GLU A 59 10.81 5.53 -5.43
N GLN A 60 10.83 5.14 -6.69
CA GLN A 60 9.98 5.76 -7.69
C GLN A 60 8.51 5.57 -7.36
N GLU A 61 8.14 4.36 -6.95
CA GLU A 61 6.76 4.07 -6.60
C GLU A 61 6.35 4.84 -5.35
N PHE A 62 7.27 4.94 -4.37
CA PHE A 62 7.01 5.71 -3.16
C PHE A 62 6.69 7.17 -3.51
N HIS A 63 7.50 7.78 -4.37
CA HIS A 63 7.26 9.17 -4.74
C HIS A 63 5.96 9.33 -5.53
N ARG A 64 5.67 8.38 -6.40
CA ARG A 64 4.45 8.42 -7.19
C ARG A 64 3.21 8.38 -6.29
N LEU A 65 3.22 7.45 -5.33
CA LEU A 65 2.09 7.30 -4.42
C LEU A 65 2.01 8.48 -3.45
N SER A 66 3.16 8.99 -2.99
CA SER A 66 3.17 10.14 -2.10
C SER A 66 2.50 11.35 -2.73
N ARG A 67 2.77 11.58 -4.01
CA ARG A 67 2.15 12.71 -4.70
C ARG A 67 0.65 12.53 -4.82
N ARG A 68 0.20 11.30 -5.07
CA ARG A 68 -1.24 11.03 -5.20
C ARG A 68 -1.96 11.12 -3.85
N LEU A 69 -1.26 10.80 -2.75
CA LEU A 69 -1.86 10.81 -1.42
C LEU A 69 -1.78 12.16 -0.73
N HIS A 70 -1.07 13.13 -1.30
CA HIS A 70 -0.83 14.41 -0.63
C HIS A 70 -2.15 15.05 -0.19
N PRO A 71 -2.22 15.53 1.06
CA PRO A 71 -3.47 16.10 1.58
C PRO A 71 -4.06 17.22 0.74
N ASP A 72 -3.22 18.00 0.06
CA ASP A 72 -3.73 19.08 -0.79
C ASP A 72 -4.65 18.57 -1.88
N ARG A 73 -4.48 17.33 -2.31
CA ARG A 73 -5.33 16.76 -3.34
C ARG A 73 -6.72 16.42 -2.84
N PHE A 74 -6.87 16.40 -1.51
CA PHE A 74 -8.15 16.03 -0.88
C PHE A 74 -8.79 17.18 -0.15
N ALA A 75 -8.35 18.41 -0.44
CA ALA A 75 -8.88 19.59 0.26
C ALA A 75 -10.39 19.72 0.10
N ARG A 76 -10.93 19.25 -1.02
CA ARG A 76 -12.36 19.34 -1.28
C ARG A 76 -13.06 18.00 -1.27
N ALA A 77 -12.37 16.97 -0.79
CA ALA A 77 -12.94 15.64 -0.75
C ALA A 77 -13.78 15.49 0.52
N SER A 78 -14.43 14.34 0.65
CA SER A 78 -15.21 14.03 1.84
C SER A 78 -14.30 13.90 3.06
N GLU A 79 -14.88 13.96 4.25
CA GLU A 79 -14.10 13.81 5.48
C GLU A 79 -13.41 12.46 5.53
N ASN A 80 -14.10 11.41 5.11
CA ASN A 80 -13.48 10.08 5.08
C ASN A 80 -12.27 10.06 4.17
N GLU A 81 -12.38 10.66 2.99
CA GLU A 81 -11.25 10.69 2.06
C GLU A 81 -10.08 11.47 2.62
N LYS A 82 -10.35 12.57 3.32
CA LYS A 82 -9.29 13.34 3.96
C LYS A 82 -8.58 12.52 5.04
N ASP A 83 -9.35 11.81 5.85
CA ASP A 83 -8.78 10.97 6.89
C ASP A 83 -7.94 9.86 6.29
N TRP A 84 -8.42 9.25 5.22
CA TRP A 84 -7.68 8.19 4.54
C TRP A 84 -6.40 8.70 3.91
N SER A 85 -6.42 9.92 3.39
CA SER A 85 -5.23 10.53 2.83
C SER A 85 -4.12 10.61 3.87
N LEU A 86 -4.46 11.02 5.09
CA LEU A 86 -3.49 11.09 6.17
C LEU A 86 -3.03 9.72 6.63
N ALA A 87 -3.97 8.80 6.81
CA ALA A 87 -3.64 7.46 7.29
C ALA A 87 -2.83 6.68 6.26
N ASP A 88 -3.21 6.77 4.99
CA ASP A 88 -2.50 6.08 3.93
C ASP A 88 -1.10 6.66 3.74
N THR A 89 -0.94 7.97 3.94
CA THR A 89 0.37 8.60 3.87
C THR A 89 1.28 8.07 4.97
N ALA A 90 0.76 7.94 6.18
CA ALA A 90 1.54 7.40 7.29
C ALA A 90 1.94 5.94 7.01
N LEU A 91 1.01 5.16 6.50
CA LEU A 91 1.27 3.77 6.14
C LEU A 91 2.34 3.67 5.07
N LEU A 92 2.22 4.49 4.03
CA LEU A 92 3.18 4.50 2.94
C LEU A 92 4.58 4.85 3.43
N ASN A 93 4.69 5.86 4.30
CA ASN A 93 5.98 6.26 4.86
C ASN A 93 6.60 5.16 5.69
N ASP A 94 5.80 4.51 6.55
CA ASP A 94 6.30 3.42 7.37
C ASP A 94 6.75 2.24 6.51
N ALA A 95 5.97 1.91 5.49
CA ALA A 95 6.31 0.82 4.60
C ALA A 95 7.62 1.10 3.88
N TYR A 96 7.78 2.32 3.37
CA TYR A 96 9.00 2.69 2.65
C TYR A 96 10.22 2.63 3.57
N ARG A 97 10.11 3.21 4.77
CA ARG A 97 11.24 3.19 5.71
C ARG A 97 11.67 1.79 6.07
N THR A 98 10.70 0.89 6.20
CA THR A 98 11.01 -0.50 6.54
C THR A 98 11.64 -1.23 5.38
N LEU A 99 11.07 -1.08 4.18
CA LEU A 99 11.52 -1.87 3.04
C LEU A 99 12.82 -1.38 2.44
N LYS A 100 13.14 -0.09 2.54
CA LYS A 100 14.37 0.41 1.94
C LYS A 100 15.62 0.03 2.74
N ASP A 101 15.46 -0.27 4.01
CA ASP A 101 16.59 -0.62 4.88
C ASP A 101 16.77 -2.13 4.87
N PRO A 102 17.95 -2.65 4.44
CA PRO A 102 18.12 -4.10 4.35
C PRO A 102 17.88 -4.82 5.67
N LEU A 103 18.33 -4.25 6.77
CA LEU A 103 18.16 -4.90 8.07
C LEU A 103 16.71 -4.91 8.50
N ARG A 104 16.04 -3.77 8.40
CA ARG A 104 14.63 -3.67 8.76
C ARG A 104 13.78 -4.54 7.86
N ARG A 105 14.10 -4.59 6.58
CA ARG A 105 13.39 -5.43 5.62
C ARG A 105 13.52 -6.89 6.00
N THR A 106 14.72 -7.31 6.39
CA THR A 106 14.94 -8.69 6.79
C THR A 106 14.15 -9.03 8.04
N GLU A 107 14.22 -8.17 9.05
CA GLU A 107 13.47 -8.40 10.28
C GLU A 107 11.98 -8.47 10.03
N TYR A 108 11.50 -7.56 9.19
CA TYR A 108 10.07 -7.51 8.90
C TYR A 108 9.64 -8.78 8.16
N LEU A 109 10.43 -9.21 7.16
CA LEU A 109 10.09 -10.40 6.41
C LEU A 109 10.05 -11.64 7.30
N LEU A 110 11.03 -11.75 8.22
CA LEU A 110 11.01 -12.87 9.17
C LEU A 110 9.76 -12.84 10.04
N LYS A 111 9.35 -11.67 10.47
CA LYS A 111 8.15 -11.53 11.27
C LYS A 111 6.92 -11.99 10.50
N LEU A 112 6.82 -11.64 9.23
CA LEU A 112 5.71 -12.07 8.39
C LEU A 112 5.67 -13.57 8.22
N GLN A 113 6.82 -14.22 8.27
CA GLN A 113 6.91 -15.66 8.11
C GLN A 113 6.70 -16.40 9.43
N GLY A 114 6.38 -15.67 10.48
CA GLY A 114 6.09 -16.30 11.75
C GLY A 114 7.31 -16.63 12.59
N ALA A 115 8.44 -16.08 12.24
CA ALA A 115 9.67 -16.36 12.99
C ALA A 115 9.78 -15.47 14.23
#